data_fc64e88865ebcfcf52e51051f4c53d94
#
_entry.id   fc64e88865ebcfcf52e51051f4c53d94
#
_cell.length_a   1.000
_cell.length_b   1.000
_cell.length_c   1.000
_cell.angle_alpha   90.00
_cell.angle_beta   90.00
_cell.angle_gamma   90.00
#
_symmetry.space_group_name_H-M   'P 1'
#
loop_
_entity.id
_entity.type
_entity.pdbx_description
1 polymer ?
#
loop_
_entity_poly.entity_id
_entity_poly.type
_entity_poly.pdbx_seq_one_letter_code
_entity_poly.pdbx_strand_id
1 'polypeptide(L)'
;MYTLYAIWSRPSDADIDAFEAHYTKTHAPLASVVPNMRRFMTTRTTDGLAGGDPAFYRVAEMAFDSKEALEHAEESEQWAQVRADAGQMIERYNVTMSVAIGSTDQDNGGAL
;
A
#
# COMPACT_ATOMS: atom_id res chain seq x y z
N MET A 1 -14.24 -10.32 -2.62
CA MET A 1 -12.81 -9.97 -2.71
C MET A 1 -12.18 -9.82 -1.35
N TYR A 2 -10.91 -10.05 -1.26
CA TYR A 2 -10.15 -9.94 -0.02
C TYR A 2 -9.07 -8.89 -0.22
N THR A 3 -9.04 -7.86 0.62
CA THR A 3 -8.22 -6.67 0.37
C THR A 3 -7.25 -6.42 1.51
N LEU A 4 -6.01 -6.13 1.15
CA LEU A 4 -4.96 -5.71 2.07
C LEU A 4 -4.75 -4.20 1.88
N TYR A 5 -4.68 -3.48 3.01
CA TYR A 5 -4.38 -2.06 3.03
C TYR A 5 -3.04 -1.86 3.73
N ALA A 6 -2.10 -1.23 3.04
CA ALA A 6 -0.83 -0.83 3.62
C ALA A 6 -0.85 0.69 3.80
N ILE A 7 -0.80 1.13 5.05
CA ILE A 7 -1.07 2.50 5.46
C ILE A 7 0.21 3.11 6.02
N TRP A 8 0.67 4.21 5.42
CA TRP A 8 1.95 4.84 5.75
C TRP A 8 1.75 6.17 6.45
N SER A 9 2.55 6.40 7.49
CA SER A 9 2.62 7.71 8.13
C SER A 9 3.38 8.69 7.25
N ARG A 10 3.18 9.99 7.51
CA ARG A 10 3.85 11.05 6.76
C ARG A 10 5.33 11.14 7.15
N PRO A 11 6.26 11.14 6.17
CA PRO A 11 7.67 11.43 6.47
C PRO A 11 7.84 12.90 6.87
N SER A 12 9.00 13.24 7.43
CA SER A 12 9.33 14.62 7.73
C SER A 12 9.37 15.46 6.44
N ASP A 13 9.22 16.77 6.56
CA ASP A 13 9.28 17.67 5.41
C ASP A 13 10.59 17.52 4.65
N ALA A 14 11.70 17.30 5.36
CA ALA A 14 13.02 17.12 4.75
C ALA A 14 13.11 15.85 3.91
N ASP A 15 12.35 14.81 4.26
CA ASP A 15 12.41 13.51 3.60
C ASP A 15 11.30 13.27 2.57
N ILE A 16 10.33 14.18 2.49
CA ILE A 16 9.13 13.93 1.68
C ILE A 16 9.44 13.67 0.22
N ASP A 17 10.32 14.48 -0.39
CA ASP A 17 10.66 14.31 -1.81
C ASP A 17 11.39 12.99 -2.06
N ALA A 18 12.31 12.63 -1.18
CA ALA A 18 13.04 11.37 -1.28
C ALA A 18 12.11 10.17 -1.08
N PHE A 19 11.20 10.26 -0.11
CA PHE A 19 10.20 9.23 0.14
C PHE A 19 9.31 9.04 -1.10
N GLU A 20 8.79 10.12 -1.67
CA GLU A 20 7.92 10.05 -2.84
C GLU A 20 8.64 9.46 -4.05
N ALA A 21 9.89 9.85 -4.27
CA ALA A 21 10.68 9.28 -5.35
C ALA A 21 10.89 7.77 -5.17
N HIS A 22 11.23 7.34 -3.97
CA HIS A 22 11.41 5.92 -3.65
C HIS A 22 10.08 5.17 -3.82
N TYR A 23 9.00 5.71 -3.27
CA TYR A 23 7.69 5.07 -3.31
C TYR A 23 7.21 4.87 -4.74
N THR A 24 7.26 5.88 -5.56
CA THR A 24 6.71 5.83 -6.92
C THR A 24 7.63 5.12 -7.92
N LYS A 25 8.93 5.21 -7.75
CA LYS A 25 9.90 4.66 -8.72
C LYS A 25 10.38 3.25 -8.35
N THR A 26 10.32 2.87 -7.09
CA THR A 26 10.85 1.58 -6.62
C THR A 26 9.79 0.74 -5.92
N HIS A 27 9.17 1.28 -4.87
CA HIS A 27 8.29 0.50 -4.00
C HIS A 27 7.00 0.06 -4.72
N ALA A 28 6.27 1.00 -5.30
CA ALA A 28 5.02 0.68 -5.99
C ALA A 28 5.24 -0.27 -7.18
N PRO A 29 6.28 -0.10 -8.01
CA PRO A 29 6.58 -1.10 -9.05
C PRO A 29 6.86 -2.50 -8.50
N LEU A 30 7.58 -2.63 -7.38
CA LEU A 30 7.79 -3.93 -6.73
C LEU A 30 6.47 -4.55 -6.27
N ALA A 31 5.60 -3.75 -5.68
CA ALA A 31 4.29 -4.22 -5.23
C ALA A 31 3.39 -4.61 -6.39
N SER A 32 3.49 -3.92 -7.51
CA SER A 32 2.60 -4.12 -8.66
C SER A 32 2.75 -5.50 -9.32
N VAL A 33 3.86 -6.18 -9.10
CA VAL A 33 4.11 -7.51 -9.69
C VAL A 33 3.84 -8.68 -8.73
N VAL A 34 3.30 -8.40 -7.55
CA VAL A 34 2.87 -9.44 -6.63
C VAL A 34 1.80 -10.29 -7.33
N PRO A 35 1.92 -11.63 -7.31
CA PRO A 35 0.99 -12.49 -8.05
C PRO A 35 -0.42 -12.50 -7.46
N ASN A 36 -1.37 -12.87 -8.27
CA ASN A 36 -2.78 -13.06 -7.91
C ASN A 36 -3.56 -11.80 -7.58
N MET A 37 -2.97 -10.61 -7.70
CA MET A 37 -3.72 -9.37 -7.47
C MET A 37 -4.71 -9.12 -8.60
N ARG A 38 -5.93 -8.77 -8.23
CA ARG A 38 -6.97 -8.32 -9.16
C ARG A 38 -6.97 -6.81 -9.32
N ARG A 39 -6.56 -6.12 -8.27
CA ARG A 39 -6.52 -4.66 -8.27
C ARG A 39 -5.38 -4.20 -7.39
N PHE A 40 -4.67 -3.19 -7.86
CA PHE A 40 -3.63 -2.54 -7.08
C PHE A 40 -3.78 -1.04 -7.25
N MET A 41 -4.00 -0.33 -6.15
CA MET A 41 -4.13 1.13 -6.16
C MET A 41 -3.26 1.73 -5.07
N THR A 42 -2.64 2.86 -5.37
CA THR A 42 -1.92 3.66 -4.38
C THR A 42 -2.48 5.06 -4.38
N THR A 43 -2.66 5.61 -3.19
CA THR A 43 -3.21 6.95 -3.02
C THR A 43 -2.34 7.75 -2.07
N ARG A 44 -1.99 8.96 -2.47
CA ARG A 44 -1.38 9.95 -1.58
C ARG A 44 -2.48 10.87 -1.09
N THR A 45 -2.65 10.95 0.22
CA THR A 45 -3.69 11.82 0.80
C THR A 45 -3.21 13.26 0.84
N THR A 46 -4.16 14.18 0.77
CA THR A 46 -3.88 15.61 0.86
C THR A 46 -4.66 16.29 1.97
N ASP A 47 -5.87 15.79 2.26
CA ASP A 47 -6.82 16.45 3.15
C ASP A 47 -7.58 15.45 3.99
N GLY A 48 -8.04 15.91 5.14
CA GLY A 48 -9.08 15.24 5.90
C GLY A 48 -10.45 15.82 5.55
N LEU A 49 -11.48 15.35 6.24
CA LEU A 49 -12.83 15.84 6.05
C LEU A 49 -12.93 17.28 6.59
N ALA A 50 -13.70 18.10 5.88
CA ALA A 50 -13.95 19.50 6.26
C ALA A 50 -12.67 20.33 6.46
N GLY A 51 -11.66 20.08 5.63
CA GLY A 51 -10.39 20.82 5.66
C GLY A 51 -9.43 20.43 6.77
N GLY A 52 -9.74 19.34 7.50
CA GLY A 52 -8.83 18.80 8.51
C GLY A 52 -7.63 18.08 7.92
N ASP A 53 -6.74 17.62 8.79
CA ASP A 53 -5.59 16.82 8.39
C ASP A 53 -6.02 15.39 8.02
N PRO A 54 -5.36 14.76 7.04
CA PRO A 54 -5.65 13.36 6.73
C PRO A 54 -5.19 12.44 7.87
N ALA A 55 -5.89 11.31 8.04
CA ALA A 55 -5.60 10.35 9.08
C ALA A 55 -4.29 9.58 8.83
N PHE A 56 -3.86 9.50 7.59
CA PHE A 56 -2.61 8.85 7.18
C PHE A 56 -2.09 9.54 5.92
N TYR A 57 -0.88 9.19 5.52
CA TYR A 57 -0.22 9.88 4.41
C TYR A 57 -0.42 9.17 3.06
N ARG A 58 -0.16 7.86 3.02
CA ARG A 58 -0.36 7.05 1.82
C ARG A 58 -1.06 5.75 2.16
N VAL A 59 -1.82 5.22 1.20
CA VAL A 59 -2.41 3.90 1.32
C VAL A 59 -2.22 3.15 0.01
N ALA A 60 -1.85 1.87 0.11
CA ALA A 60 -1.89 0.94 -0.99
C ALA A 60 -3.02 -0.06 -0.73
N GLU A 61 -3.79 -0.36 -1.76
CA GLU A 61 -4.88 -1.33 -1.71
C GLU A 61 -4.56 -2.45 -2.68
N MET A 62 -4.45 -3.66 -2.14
CA MET A 62 -4.14 -4.88 -2.88
C MET A 62 -5.33 -5.81 -2.76
N ALA A 63 -6.09 -6.00 -3.84
CA ALA A 63 -7.28 -6.84 -3.82
C ALA A 63 -7.03 -8.19 -4.49
N PHE A 64 -7.49 -9.24 -3.84
CA PHE A 64 -7.37 -10.63 -4.28
C PHE A 64 -8.75 -11.26 -4.36
N ASP A 65 -8.89 -12.36 -5.13
CA ASP A 65 -10.17 -13.05 -5.23
C ASP A 65 -10.62 -13.65 -3.90
N SER A 66 -9.67 -14.08 -3.08
CA SER A 66 -9.95 -14.81 -1.83
C SER A 66 -8.80 -14.65 -0.86
N LYS A 67 -9.05 -15.05 0.39
CA LYS A 67 -8.01 -15.13 1.40
C LYS A 67 -6.89 -16.08 0.96
N GLU A 68 -7.26 -17.21 0.36
CA GLU A 68 -6.30 -18.22 -0.12
C GLU A 68 -5.39 -17.65 -1.21
N ALA A 69 -5.94 -16.81 -2.10
CA ALA A 69 -5.16 -16.15 -3.14
C ALA A 69 -4.14 -15.18 -2.54
N LEU A 70 -4.51 -14.44 -1.51
CA LEU A 70 -3.58 -13.58 -0.78
C LEU A 70 -2.50 -14.40 -0.08
N GLU A 71 -2.89 -15.44 0.65
CA GLU A 71 -1.93 -16.30 1.36
C GLU A 71 -0.92 -16.93 0.40
N HIS A 72 -1.39 -17.35 -0.78
CA HIS A 72 -0.51 -17.88 -1.81
C HIS A 72 0.46 -16.80 -2.33
N ALA A 73 -0.02 -15.58 -2.52
CA ALA A 73 0.82 -14.47 -2.94
C ALA A 73 1.90 -14.14 -1.90
N GLU A 74 1.59 -14.28 -0.62
CA GLU A 74 2.52 -14.05 0.48
C GLU A 74 3.71 -15.02 0.50
N GLU A 75 3.61 -16.14 -0.21
CA GLU A 75 4.69 -17.11 -0.33
C GLU A 75 5.63 -16.81 -1.50
N SER A 76 5.31 -15.80 -2.31
CA SER A 76 6.08 -15.49 -3.51
C SER A 76 7.35 -14.69 -3.21
N GLU A 77 8.32 -14.79 -4.14
CA GLU A 77 9.53 -13.99 -4.07
C GLU A 77 9.22 -12.50 -4.22
N GLN A 78 8.24 -12.16 -5.05
CA GLN A 78 7.81 -10.77 -5.25
C GLN A 78 7.31 -10.16 -3.95
N TRP A 79 6.55 -10.92 -3.16
CA TRP A 79 6.11 -10.47 -1.85
C TRP A 79 7.29 -10.21 -0.91
N ALA A 80 8.25 -11.14 -0.89
CA ALA A 80 9.45 -10.98 -0.06
C ALA A 80 10.23 -9.72 -0.44
N GLN A 81 10.33 -9.41 -1.73
CA GLN A 81 11.03 -8.23 -2.22
C GLN A 81 10.33 -6.94 -1.80
N VAL A 82 9.02 -6.85 -1.96
CA VAL A 82 8.30 -5.64 -1.58
C VAL A 82 8.31 -5.45 -0.06
N ARG A 83 8.25 -6.54 0.69
CA ARG A 83 8.35 -6.48 2.15
C ARG A 83 9.71 -5.98 2.62
N ALA A 84 10.77 -6.46 2.00
CA ALA A 84 12.13 -6.02 2.31
C ALA A 84 12.29 -4.52 2.00
N ASP A 85 11.74 -4.06 0.89
CA ASP A 85 11.81 -2.64 0.53
C ASP A 85 11.00 -1.79 1.51
N ALA A 86 9.83 -2.26 1.95
CA ALA A 86 9.05 -1.57 2.97
C ALA A 86 9.85 -1.38 4.27
N GLY A 87 10.55 -2.42 4.70
CA GLY A 87 11.40 -2.35 5.89
C GLY A 87 12.51 -1.30 5.76
N GLN A 88 13.13 -1.22 4.59
CA GLN A 88 14.15 -0.20 4.33
C GLN A 88 13.57 1.21 4.36
N MET A 89 12.37 1.40 3.80
CA MET A 89 11.71 2.70 3.81
C MET A 89 11.35 3.15 5.22
N ILE A 90 10.83 2.23 6.02
CA ILE A 90 10.47 2.52 7.43
C ILE A 90 11.68 3.03 8.19
N GLU A 91 12.80 2.33 8.06
CA GLU A 91 14.04 2.70 8.74
C GLU A 91 14.62 4.00 8.19
N ARG A 92 14.71 4.10 6.87
CA ARG A 92 15.37 5.22 6.19
C ARG A 92 14.66 6.55 6.40
N TYR A 93 13.34 6.54 6.34
CA TYR A 93 12.53 7.76 6.39
C TYR A 93 11.83 7.97 7.73
N ASN A 94 12.11 7.10 8.69
CA ASN A 94 11.52 7.18 10.03
C ASN A 94 10.00 7.30 9.98
N VAL A 95 9.38 6.44 9.20
CA VAL A 95 7.93 6.35 9.06
C VAL A 95 7.43 5.03 9.64
N THR A 96 6.12 4.92 9.80
CA THR A 96 5.46 3.67 10.17
C THR A 96 4.60 3.19 9.02
N MET A 97 4.44 1.88 8.93
CA MET A 97 3.50 1.26 8.02
C MET A 97 2.62 0.31 8.82
N SER A 98 1.31 0.49 8.70
CA SER A 98 0.32 -0.38 9.33
C SER A 98 -0.40 -1.16 8.24
N VAL A 99 -0.76 -2.41 8.53
CA VAL A 99 -1.46 -3.26 7.58
C VAL A 99 -2.79 -3.69 8.18
N ALA A 100 -3.84 -3.61 7.38
CA ALA A 100 -5.15 -4.14 7.70
C ALA A 100 -5.62 -5.00 6.53
N ILE A 101 -6.31 -6.09 6.84
CA ILE A 101 -6.77 -7.06 5.84
C ILE A 101 -8.22 -7.38 6.14
N GLY A 102 -9.07 -7.43 5.12
CA GLY A 102 -10.46 -7.75 5.31
C GLY A 102 -11.19 -8.11 4.03
N SER A 103 -12.41 -8.58 4.20
CA SER A 103 -13.30 -8.89 3.07
C SER A 103 -13.93 -7.62 2.53
N THR A 104 -13.93 -7.48 1.22
CA THR A 104 -14.68 -6.42 0.55
C THR A 104 -16.07 -6.96 0.26
N ASP A 105 -17.07 -6.42 0.92
CA ASP A 105 -18.43 -6.90 0.83
C ASP A 105 -19.30 -6.06 -0.12
N GLN A 106 -18.80 -4.93 -0.57
CA GLN A 106 -19.50 -4.07 -1.52
C GLN A 106 -18.48 -3.36 -2.42
N ASP A 107 -18.54 -3.63 -3.70
CA ASP A 107 -17.61 -3.09 -4.67
C ASP A 107 -18.38 -2.75 -5.96
N ASN A 108 -18.60 -1.47 -6.21
CA ASN A 108 -19.18 -0.99 -7.46
C ASN A 108 -18.14 -0.98 -8.59
N GLY A 109 -16.85 -1.00 -8.23
CA GLY A 109 -15.73 -1.21 -9.11
C GLY A 109 -15.80 -0.44 -10.39
N GLY A 110 -15.36 -1.06 -11.46
CA GLY A 110 -15.45 -0.52 -12.81
C GLY A 110 -16.81 -0.68 -13.46
N ALA A 111 -17.82 -1.16 -12.75
CA ALA A 111 -19.15 -1.41 -13.30
C ALA A 111 -19.97 -0.13 -13.50
N LEU A 112 -19.55 0.93 -12.90
CA LEU A 112 -20.28 2.19 -12.99
C LEU A 112 -19.96 2.95 -14.28
#